data_34b4b2e510803ff0aeaf5be0922311e8
#
_entry.id   34b4b2e510803ff0aeaf5be0922311e8
#
_cell.length_a   1.000
_cell.length_b   1.000
_cell.length_c   1.000
_cell.angle_alpha   90.00
_cell.angle_beta   90.00
_cell.angle_gamma   90.00
#
_symmetry.space_group_name_H-M   'P 1'
#
loop_
_entity.id
_entity.type
_entity.pdbx_description
1 polymer ?
#
loop_
_entity_poly.entity_id
_entity_poly.type
_entity_poly.pdbx_seq_one_letter_code
_entity_poly.pdbx_strand_id
1 'polypeptide(L)'
;MNIPNKNELTRIYGEAEKSAARFQAVADHFAEIYHHDIAEFFTAPGRTEIIGNHTDHNGGRVIAGSIDMDTIGAAYPNNSSVIRITSEGYDKEVVVDINDLASVPKAQGTVSLVAGMVEAIQKFGFKVAGFDAYVTTNVIRAAGVSSSASFEMLVCSIINYFFNDGAMTYINYAKAGQYAENVYWLKASGLMDQLACAVGGPILLDFSDRENPKYEKVNFSFHDYDHHLVIVNTGKGHADLSEEYSEIPMEMKEAAKAAGAELLCETTLDKVLANMDKIDNDRAILRAIHFFKENERVERAAKAVEEKDGETVLKLLSESGKSSWELLQNCYPIKAYTCLLYTSPSPRD
;
A
#
# COMPACT_ATOMS: atom_id res chain seq x y z
N MET A 1 -0.16 -10.49 29.26
CA MET A 1 0.35 -9.91 28.00
C MET A 1 1.12 -8.64 28.28
N ASN A 2 2.25 -8.44 27.61
CA ASN A 2 3.06 -7.24 27.81
C ASN A 2 2.61 -6.14 26.82
N ILE A 3 1.63 -5.34 27.26
CA ILE A 3 1.21 -4.17 26.48
C ILE A 3 2.40 -3.19 26.39
N PRO A 4 2.64 -2.55 25.22
CA PRO A 4 3.69 -1.56 25.06
C PRO A 4 3.61 -0.47 26.15
N ASN A 5 4.75 -0.09 26.70
CA ASN A 5 4.76 0.88 27.79
C ASN A 5 4.43 2.31 27.31
N LYS A 6 4.14 3.21 28.25
CA LYS A 6 3.72 4.59 27.95
C LYS A 6 4.72 5.35 27.07
N ASN A 7 6.01 5.13 27.24
CA ASN A 7 7.03 5.82 26.44
C ASN A 7 7.05 5.31 25.01
N GLU A 8 6.90 4.01 24.78
CA GLU A 8 6.77 3.40 23.45
C GLU A 8 5.52 3.89 22.74
N LEU A 9 4.38 3.87 23.43
CA LEU A 9 3.11 4.36 22.86
C LEU A 9 3.16 5.86 22.54
N THR A 10 3.75 6.69 23.41
CA THR A 10 3.94 8.12 23.10
C THR A 10 4.82 8.34 21.89
N ARG A 11 5.91 7.56 21.78
CA ARG A 11 6.84 7.67 20.64
C ARG A 11 6.20 7.31 19.32
N ILE A 12 5.27 6.33 19.30
CA ILE A 12 4.64 5.82 18.07
C ILE A 12 3.37 6.61 17.73
N TYR A 13 2.53 6.90 18.72
CA TYR A 13 1.17 7.43 18.51
C TYR A 13 0.97 8.86 19.02
N GLY A 14 1.92 9.43 19.76
CA GLY A 14 1.75 10.73 20.40
C GLY A 14 0.86 10.68 21.65
N GLU A 15 -0.28 9.98 21.59
CA GLU A 15 -1.30 9.87 22.65
C GLU A 15 -1.23 8.50 23.35
N ALA A 16 -0.45 8.40 24.44
CA ALA A 16 -0.23 7.12 25.12
C ALA A 16 -1.50 6.51 25.75
N GLU A 17 -2.39 7.32 26.34
CA GLU A 17 -3.55 6.79 27.10
C GLU A 17 -4.59 6.16 26.17
N LYS A 18 -4.93 6.82 25.08
CA LYS A 18 -5.85 6.30 24.06
C LYS A 18 -5.31 5.05 23.40
N SER A 19 -4.01 5.07 23.08
CA SER A 19 -3.34 3.93 22.47
C SER A 19 -3.27 2.75 23.43
N ALA A 20 -2.94 2.97 24.73
CA ALA A 20 -2.93 1.92 25.75
C ALA A 20 -4.30 1.25 25.91
N ALA A 21 -5.37 2.02 25.93
CA ALA A 21 -6.73 1.48 26.00
C ALA A 21 -7.07 0.60 24.78
N ARG A 22 -6.62 0.99 23.59
CA ARG A 22 -6.81 0.21 22.36
C ARG A 22 -6.04 -1.11 22.40
N PHE A 23 -4.77 -1.09 22.84
CA PHE A 23 -3.98 -2.32 23.01
C PHE A 23 -4.54 -3.22 24.11
N GLN A 24 -5.06 -2.65 25.22
CA GLN A 24 -5.71 -3.42 26.26
C GLN A 24 -6.96 -4.14 25.74
N ALA A 25 -7.81 -3.45 24.98
CA ALA A 25 -9.00 -4.06 24.39
C ALA A 25 -8.64 -5.24 23.46
N VAL A 26 -7.58 -5.09 22.64
CA VAL A 26 -7.08 -6.17 21.78
C VAL A 26 -6.59 -7.37 22.62
N ALA A 27 -5.88 -7.11 23.74
CA ALA A 27 -5.44 -8.15 24.67
C ALA A 27 -6.61 -8.91 25.30
N ASP A 28 -7.62 -8.17 25.77
CA ASP A 28 -8.79 -8.74 26.45
C ASP A 28 -9.60 -9.64 25.49
N HIS A 29 -9.88 -9.16 24.28
CA HIS A 29 -10.59 -9.95 23.27
C HIS A 29 -9.79 -11.17 22.79
N PHE A 30 -8.46 -11.03 22.61
CA PHE A 30 -7.62 -12.18 22.29
C PHE A 30 -7.68 -13.26 23.37
N ALA A 31 -7.57 -12.87 24.65
CA ALA A 31 -7.65 -13.80 25.77
C ALA A 31 -9.03 -14.46 25.87
N GLU A 32 -10.11 -13.71 25.65
CA GLU A 32 -11.49 -14.22 25.68
C GLU A 32 -11.73 -15.26 24.59
N ILE A 33 -11.29 -14.98 23.34
CA ILE A 33 -11.58 -15.81 22.17
C ILE A 33 -10.69 -17.06 22.12
N TYR A 34 -9.38 -16.89 22.34
CA TYR A 34 -8.41 -17.97 22.18
C TYR A 34 -7.95 -18.62 23.46
N HIS A 35 -8.40 -18.12 24.62
CA HIS A 35 -8.06 -18.67 25.98
C HIS A 35 -6.55 -18.71 26.25
N HIS A 36 -5.82 -17.70 25.72
CA HIS A 36 -4.39 -17.52 25.95
C HIS A 36 -4.11 -16.24 26.75
N ASP A 37 -3.30 -16.38 27.81
CA ASP A 37 -2.86 -15.26 28.65
C ASP A 37 -1.58 -14.60 28.14
N ILE A 38 -1.01 -15.12 27.07
CA ILE A 38 0.24 -14.66 26.46
C ILE A 38 -0.03 -14.33 24.98
N ALA A 39 0.40 -13.16 24.55
CA ALA A 39 0.44 -12.77 23.15
C ALA A 39 1.53 -11.71 22.93
N GLU A 40 2.03 -11.65 21.72
CA GLU A 40 2.82 -10.53 21.21
C GLU A 40 1.94 -9.57 20.43
N PHE A 41 2.31 -8.29 20.44
CA PHE A 41 1.57 -7.26 19.73
C PHE A 41 2.29 -6.85 18.45
N PHE A 42 1.50 -6.66 17.41
CA PHE A 42 1.96 -6.26 16.09
C PHE A 42 1.18 -5.05 15.61
N THR A 43 1.82 -4.21 14.81
CA THR A 43 1.16 -3.07 14.16
C THR A 43 1.69 -2.89 12.74
N ALA A 44 0.81 -2.47 11.84
CA ALA A 44 1.16 -2.04 10.50
C ALA A 44 0.31 -0.83 10.11
N PRO A 45 0.90 0.30 9.69
CA PRO A 45 0.16 1.49 9.33
C PRO A 45 -0.54 1.34 7.98
N GLY A 46 -1.55 2.17 7.73
CA GLY A 46 -1.97 2.53 6.38
C GLY A 46 -0.96 3.46 5.72
N ARG A 47 -1.19 3.81 4.45
CA ARG A 47 -0.31 4.68 3.68
C ARG A 47 -1.08 5.74 2.89
N THR A 48 -0.38 6.79 2.51
CA THR A 48 -0.78 7.72 1.46
C THR A 48 0.34 7.85 0.44
N GLU A 49 -0.03 8.07 -0.81
CA GLU A 49 0.90 8.53 -1.83
C GLU A 49 1.04 10.04 -1.70
N ILE A 50 2.27 10.54 -1.68
CA ILE A 50 2.56 11.97 -1.55
C ILE A 50 2.74 12.60 -2.93
N ILE A 51 3.55 11.98 -3.79
CA ILE A 51 3.79 12.40 -5.18
C ILE A 51 4.30 11.22 -6.00
N GLY A 52 3.97 11.15 -7.29
CA GLY A 52 4.34 10.04 -8.18
C GLY A 52 3.14 9.31 -8.77
N ASN A 53 2.00 9.99 -8.83
CA ASN A 53 0.69 9.44 -9.12
C ASN A 53 0.67 8.50 -10.33
N HIS A 54 0.38 7.21 -10.09
CA HIS A 54 0.26 6.15 -11.10
C HIS A 54 1.50 5.89 -11.97
N THR A 55 2.71 6.16 -11.47
CA THR A 55 3.95 5.86 -12.22
C THR A 55 4.50 4.46 -11.91
N ASP A 56 4.19 3.89 -10.76
CA ASP A 56 4.71 2.61 -10.26
C ASP A 56 4.47 1.42 -11.21
N HIS A 57 3.31 1.37 -11.87
CA HIS A 57 2.94 0.30 -12.82
C HIS A 57 3.82 0.25 -14.07
N ASN A 58 4.50 1.35 -14.41
CA ASN A 58 5.39 1.48 -15.55
C ASN A 58 6.85 1.69 -15.15
N GLY A 59 7.20 1.29 -13.92
CA GLY A 59 8.56 1.34 -13.41
C GLY A 59 9.02 2.74 -13.00
N GLY A 60 8.08 3.61 -12.60
CA GLY A 60 8.37 4.96 -12.17
C GLY A 60 8.76 5.06 -10.70
N ARG A 61 8.87 6.31 -10.24
CA ARG A 61 9.22 6.67 -8.87
C ARG A 61 8.05 7.32 -8.15
N VAL A 62 7.97 7.06 -6.84
CA VAL A 62 6.90 7.56 -5.97
C VAL A 62 7.50 7.96 -4.63
N ILE A 63 7.04 9.07 -4.04
CA ILE A 63 7.19 9.31 -2.60
C ILE A 63 5.87 8.98 -1.96
N ALA A 64 5.89 8.01 -1.04
CA ALA A 64 4.76 7.60 -0.24
C ALA A 64 5.10 7.65 1.24
N GLY A 65 4.09 7.68 2.10
CA GLY A 65 4.32 7.69 3.54
C GLY A 65 3.26 6.92 4.30
N SER A 66 3.63 6.36 5.44
CA SER A 66 2.66 5.84 6.38
C SER A 66 1.84 6.98 6.98
N ILE A 67 0.61 6.66 7.36
CA ILE A 67 -0.30 7.56 8.07
C ILE A 67 -0.41 7.16 9.54
N ASP A 68 -1.07 7.98 10.34
CA ASP A 68 -1.31 7.77 11.78
C ASP A 68 -2.46 6.79 12.09
N MET A 69 -3.02 6.14 11.07
CA MET A 69 -3.97 5.05 11.18
C MET A 69 -3.27 3.72 10.92
N ASP A 70 -3.57 2.71 11.74
CA ASP A 70 -2.94 1.41 11.65
C ASP A 70 -3.89 0.24 11.91
N THR A 71 -3.42 -0.94 11.57
CA THR A 71 -3.99 -2.22 11.98
C THR A 71 -3.10 -2.77 13.08
N ILE A 72 -3.66 -3.07 14.25
CA ILE A 72 -2.96 -3.71 15.37
C ILE A 72 -3.54 -5.08 15.63
N GLY A 73 -2.71 -6.00 16.13
CA GLY A 73 -3.13 -7.34 16.50
C GLY A 73 -2.34 -7.89 17.67
N ALA A 74 -3.01 -8.74 18.46
CA ALA A 74 -2.37 -9.65 19.39
C ALA A 74 -2.33 -11.03 18.75
N ALA A 75 -1.19 -11.71 18.80
CA ALA A 75 -1.04 -13.04 18.20
C ALA A 75 -0.16 -13.96 19.05
N TYR A 76 -0.39 -15.26 18.90
CA TYR A 76 0.38 -16.31 19.56
C TYR A 76 0.42 -17.59 18.71
N PRO A 77 1.56 -18.32 18.61
CA PRO A 77 1.64 -19.60 17.94
C PRO A 77 0.76 -20.65 18.60
N ASN A 78 -0.05 -21.37 17.82
CA ASN A 78 -0.98 -22.38 18.35
C ASN A 78 -0.50 -23.83 18.17
N ASN A 79 0.75 -24.02 17.75
CA ASN A 79 1.38 -25.34 17.53
C ASN A 79 0.61 -26.25 16.57
N SER A 80 -0.11 -25.69 15.62
CA SER A 80 -0.87 -26.42 14.59
C SER A 80 -0.50 -25.97 13.17
N SER A 81 -1.17 -26.53 12.17
CA SER A 81 -1.10 -26.07 10.78
C SER A 81 -2.17 -25.04 10.42
N VAL A 82 -2.95 -24.55 11.38
CA VAL A 82 -4.10 -23.71 11.11
C VAL A 82 -3.85 -22.29 11.59
N ILE A 83 -3.99 -21.31 10.70
CA ILE A 83 -4.02 -19.89 11.01
C ILE A 83 -5.46 -19.50 11.30
N ARG A 84 -5.71 -18.87 12.45
CA ARG A 84 -7.01 -18.33 12.84
C ARG A 84 -6.87 -16.85 13.14
N ILE A 85 -7.66 -16.03 12.46
CA ILE A 85 -7.65 -14.57 12.67
C ILE A 85 -9.09 -14.09 12.86
N THR A 86 -9.38 -13.56 14.03
CA THR A 86 -10.62 -12.84 14.31
C THR A 86 -10.37 -11.34 14.17
N SER A 87 -11.19 -10.67 13.38
CA SER A 87 -11.09 -9.23 13.17
C SER A 87 -12.30 -8.52 13.79
N GLU A 88 -12.06 -7.43 14.49
CA GLU A 88 -13.10 -6.59 15.08
C GLU A 88 -14.14 -6.17 14.03
N GLY A 89 -15.41 -6.30 14.37
CA GLY A 89 -16.53 -5.92 13.48
C GLY A 89 -16.82 -6.92 12.36
N TYR A 90 -16.23 -8.11 12.39
CA TYR A 90 -16.52 -9.22 11.47
C TYR A 90 -17.05 -10.43 12.20
N ASP A 91 -18.18 -10.98 11.71
CA ASP A 91 -18.82 -12.15 12.31
C ASP A 91 -18.07 -13.45 12.02
N LYS A 92 -17.20 -13.48 11.01
CA LYS A 92 -16.53 -14.70 10.58
C LYS A 92 -15.03 -14.62 10.85
N GLU A 93 -14.56 -15.64 11.55
CA GLU A 93 -13.14 -15.91 11.69
C GLU A 93 -12.51 -16.30 10.35
N VAL A 94 -11.32 -15.82 10.07
CA VAL A 94 -10.47 -16.28 8.95
C VAL A 94 -9.76 -17.54 9.42
N VAL A 95 -10.01 -18.67 8.75
CA VAL A 95 -9.38 -19.96 9.05
C VAL A 95 -8.69 -20.47 7.80
N VAL A 96 -7.37 -20.70 7.86
CA VAL A 96 -6.56 -21.22 6.77
C VAL A 96 -5.68 -22.36 7.26
N ASP A 97 -5.86 -23.56 6.68
CA ASP A 97 -4.93 -24.68 6.88
C ASP A 97 -3.77 -24.54 5.89
N ILE A 98 -2.57 -24.33 6.39
CA ILE A 98 -1.35 -24.15 5.56
C ILE A 98 -0.98 -25.41 4.76
N ASN A 99 -1.51 -26.58 5.12
CA ASN A 99 -1.31 -27.83 4.39
C ASN A 99 -2.34 -28.04 3.27
N ASP A 100 -3.40 -27.24 3.20
CA ASP A 100 -4.48 -27.37 2.22
C ASP A 100 -4.88 -26.02 1.60
N LEU A 101 -3.90 -25.26 1.15
CA LEU A 101 -4.14 -23.96 0.49
C LEU A 101 -4.92 -24.10 -0.82
N ALA A 102 -4.80 -25.28 -1.48
CA ALA A 102 -5.50 -25.52 -2.74
C ALA A 102 -7.03 -25.58 -2.59
N SER A 103 -7.54 -25.90 -1.39
CA SER A 103 -8.97 -25.90 -1.11
C SER A 103 -9.56 -24.51 -0.90
N VAL A 104 -8.73 -23.48 -0.68
CA VAL A 104 -9.20 -22.12 -0.43
C VAL A 104 -9.66 -21.49 -1.76
N PRO A 105 -10.94 -21.15 -1.88
CA PRO A 105 -11.45 -20.53 -3.11
C PRO A 105 -10.83 -19.15 -3.33
N LYS A 106 -10.60 -18.82 -4.59
CA LYS A 106 -10.15 -17.48 -4.99
C LYS A 106 -11.28 -16.45 -4.91
N ALA A 107 -10.93 -15.19 -4.74
CA ALA A 107 -11.86 -14.06 -4.63
C ALA A 107 -12.87 -14.15 -3.46
N GLN A 108 -12.55 -14.89 -2.40
CA GLN A 108 -13.38 -15.01 -1.19
C GLN A 108 -12.89 -14.15 -0.01
N GLY A 109 -12.64 -12.87 -0.27
CA GLY A 109 -12.31 -11.92 0.79
C GLY A 109 -11.00 -12.25 1.53
N THR A 110 -10.95 -12.03 2.84
CA THR A 110 -9.73 -12.10 3.64
C THR A 110 -9.14 -13.52 3.74
N VAL A 111 -9.97 -14.58 3.67
CA VAL A 111 -9.46 -15.97 3.67
C VAL A 111 -8.55 -16.22 2.47
N SER A 112 -8.99 -15.83 1.28
CA SER A 112 -8.17 -15.96 0.05
C SER A 112 -6.89 -15.13 0.15
N LEU A 113 -6.96 -13.93 0.73
CA LEU A 113 -5.81 -13.06 0.90
C LEU A 113 -4.74 -13.72 1.79
N VAL A 114 -5.13 -14.24 2.95
CA VAL A 114 -4.22 -14.92 3.88
C VAL A 114 -3.63 -16.17 3.24
N ALA A 115 -4.44 -16.98 2.55
CA ALA A 115 -3.95 -18.17 1.86
C ALA A 115 -2.90 -17.82 0.77
N GLY A 116 -3.15 -16.76 0.00
CA GLY A 116 -2.20 -16.28 -1.00
C GLY A 116 -0.89 -15.79 -0.41
N MET A 117 -0.94 -15.10 0.73
CA MET A 117 0.27 -14.67 1.46
C MET A 117 1.07 -15.87 1.96
N VAL A 118 0.41 -16.86 2.56
CA VAL A 118 1.05 -18.10 3.04
C VAL A 118 1.74 -18.81 1.89
N GLU A 119 1.06 -19.00 0.75
CA GLU A 119 1.65 -19.64 -0.42
C GLU A 119 2.89 -18.87 -0.93
N ALA A 120 2.81 -17.54 -1.02
CA ALA A 120 3.92 -16.71 -1.46
C ALA A 120 5.12 -16.82 -0.50
N ILE A 121 4.88 -16.69 0.80
CA ILE A 121 5.93 -16.77 1.83
C ILE A 121 6.64 -18.13 1.77
N GLN A 122 5.88 -19.22 1.63
CA GLN A 122 6.45 -20.57 1.47
C GLN A 122 7.26 -20.68 0.17
N LYS A 123 6.79 -20.12 -0.96
CA LYS A 123 7.53 -20.10 -2.25
C LYS A 123 8.83 -19.30 -2.15
N PHE A 124 8.90 -18.29 -1.29
CA PHE A 124 10.14 -17.55 -1.03
C PHE A 124 11.11 -18.31 -0.10
N GLY A 125 10.75 -19.51 0.36
CA GLY A 125 11.57 -20.35 1.19
C GLY A 125 11.49 -20.07 2.70
N PHE A 126 10.51 -19.27 3.14
CA PHE A 126 10.29 -18.98 4.54
C PHE A 126 9.31 -19.95 5.19
N LYS A 127 9.43 -20.10 6.50
CA LYS A 127 8.55 -20.97 7.31
C LYS A 127 7.24 -20.28 7.60
N VAL A 128 6.15 -21.06 7.57
CA VAL A 128 4.84 -20.66 8.09
C VAL A 128 4.31 -21.78 8.97
N ALA A 129 3.77 -21.44 10.11
CA ALA A 129 3.06 -22.36 10.99
C ALA A 129 1.79 -21.70 11.51
N GLY A 130 0.94 -22.46 12.20
CA GLY A 130 -0.32 -21.97 12.72
C GLY A 130 -0.15 -20.98 13.87
N PHE A 131 -1.01 -19.98 13.88
CA PHE A 131 -1.13 -19.00 14.96
C PHE A 131 -2.57 -18.54 15.09
N ASP A 132 -2.88 -18.01 16.27
CA ASP A 132 -4.13 -17.34 16.57
C ASP A 132 -3.87 -15.83 16.66
N ALA A 133 -4.77 -15.02 16.11
CA ALA A 133 -4.67 -13.57 16.18
C ALA A 133 -6.04 -12.90 16.34
N TYR A 134 -6.10 -11.86 17.16
CA TYR A 134 -7.19 -10.91 17.19
C TYR A 134 -6.70 -9.57 16.67
N VAL A 135 -7.44 -8.98 15.73
CA VAL A 135 -7.01 -7.81 14.97
C VAL A 135 -8.07 -6.72 14.99
N THR A 136 -7.66 -5.46 15.18
CA THR A 136 -8.49 -4.27 15.01
C THR A 136 -7.80 -3.26 14.09
N THR A 137 -8.57 -2.47 13.35
CA THR A 137 -8.02 -1.46 12.44
C THR A 137 -8.80 -0.15 12.53
N ASN A 138 -8.08 0.97 12.51
CA ASN A 138 -8.65 2.29 12.27
C ASN A 138 -8.31 2.82 10.86
N VAL A 139 -7.61 2.02 10.04
CA VAL A 139 -7.38 2.34 8.63
C VAL A 139 -8.71 2.31 7.87
N ILE A 140 -9.15 3.45 7.39
CA ILE A 140 -10.47 3.61 6.77
C ILE A 140 -10.54 2.80 5.47
N ARG A 141 -11.54 1.92 5.38
CA ARG A 141 -11.76 1.11 4.19
C ARG A 141 -12.24 1.95 3.02
N ALA A 142 -11.80 1.58 1.84
CA ALA A 142 -12.19 2.20 0.58
C ALA A 142 -11.90 3.72 0.49
N ALA A 143 -11.10 4.26 1.40
CA ALA A 143 -10.68 5.66 1.41
C ALA A 143 -9.32 5.90 0.73
N GLY A 144 -8.80 4.90 0.00
CA GLY A 144 -7.51 5.02 -0.70
C GLY A 144 -6.28 4.99 0.22
N VAL A 145 -6.41 4.58 1.49
CA VAL A 145 -5.33 4.54 2.49
C VAL A 145 -4.82 3.12 2.78
N SER A 146 -5.12 2.17 1.91
CA SER A 146 -4.60 0.80 1.88
C SER A 146 -4.83 -0.04 3.13
N SER A 147 -6.09 -0.18 3.54
CA SER A 147 -6.45 -1.08 4.65
C SER A 147 -6.09 -2.55 4.38
N SER A 148 -6.12 -3.02 3.12
CA SER A 148 -5.68 -4.37 2.76
C SER A 148 -4.18 -4.55 2.99
N ALA A 149 -3.35 -3.64 2.44
CA ALA A 149 -1.90 -3.72 2.59
C ALA A 149 -1.47 -3.60 4.07
N SER A 150 -2.12 -2.74 4.86
CA SER A 150 -1.89 -2.66 6.30
C SER A 150 -2.13 -4.02 6.98
N PHE A 151 -3.24 -4.69 6.68
CA PHE A 151 -3.53 -6.04 7.21
C PHE A 151 -2.52 -7.08 6.70
N GLU A 152 -2.16 -7.06 5.42
CA GLU A 152 -1.16 -7.95 4.83
C GLU A 152 0.19 -7.83 5.55
N MET A 153 0.65 -6.60 5.77
CA MET A 153 1.94 -6.35 6.43
C MET A 153 1.91 -6.77 7.90
N LEU A 154 0.76 -6.63 8.57
CA LEU A 154 0.57 -7.17 9.91
C LEU A 154 0.74 -8.70 9.93
N VAL A 155 0.09 -9.42 9.03
CA VAL A 155 0.21 -10.89 8.92
C VAL A 155 1.65 -11.30 8.59
N CYS A 156 2.32 -10.60 7.67
CA CYS A 156 3.74 -10.85 7.39
C CYS A 156 4.62 -10.65 8.62
N SER A 157 4.37 -9.60 9.42
CA SER A 157 5.15 -9.33 10.62
C SER A 157 4.97 -10.42 11.69
N ILE A 158 3.77 -10.94 11.85
CA ILE A 158 3.46 -12.07 12.75
C ILE A 158 4.25 -13.31 12.31
N ILE A 159 4.16 -13.69 11.04
CA ILE A 159 4.85 -14.86 10.49
C ILE A 159 6.38 -14.71 10.59
N ASN A 160 6.90 -13.53 10.28
CA ASN A 160 8.33 -13.28 10.33
C ASN A 160 8.88 -13.35 11.76
N TYR A 161 8.17 -12.77 12.71
CA TYR A 161 8.58 -12.77 14.12
C TYR A 161 8.57 -14.17 14.72
N PHE A 162 7.47 -14.91 14.57
CA PHE A 162 7.32 -16.21 15.25
C PHE A 162 8.09 -17.35 14.56
N PHE A 163 8.26 -17.31 13.24
CA PHE A 163 8.72 -18.49 12.50
C PHE A 163 10.00 -18.27 11.69
N ASN A 164 10.48 -17.02 11.58
CA ASN A 164 11.61 -16.69 10.71
C ASN A 164 12.67 -15.78 11.37
N ASP A 165 12.59 -15.53 12.67
CA ASP A 165 13.56 -14.73 13.43
C ASP A 165 13.86 -13.36 12.78
N GLY A 166 12.88 -12.75 12.11
CA GLY A 166 13.04 -11.48 11.43
C GLY A 166 13.78 -11.55 10.07
N ALA A 167 14.00 -12.72 9.50
CA ALA A 167 14.77 -12.90 8.26
C ALA A 167 14.05 -12.41 6.99
N MET A 168 12.74 -12.23 7.00
CA MET A 168 11.99 -11.70 5.87
C MET A 168 12.22 -10.19 5.76
N THR A 169 12.59 -9.73 4.57
CA THR A 169 12.74 -8.29 4.27
C THR A 169 11.38 -7.64 3.99
N TYR A 170 11.30 -6.30 4.04
CA TYR A 170 10.09 -5.57 3.64
C TYR A 170 9.71 -5.80 2.17
N ILE A 171 10.68 -6.09 1.30
CA ILE A 171 10.42 -6.49 -0.09
C ILE A 171 9.73 -7.86 -0.14
N ASN A 172 10.14 -8.81 0.71
CA ASN A 172 9.44 -10.10 0.83
C ASN A 172 8.00 -9.91 1.28
N TYR A 173 7.75 -9.03 2.28
CA TYR A 173 6.40 -8.69 2.72
C TYR A 173 5.56 -8.15 1.57
N ALA A 174 6.07 -7.13 0.87
CA ALA A 174 5.36 -6.48 -0.21
C ALA A 174 5.05 -7.45 -1.36
N LYS A 175 6.01 -8.28 -1.75
CA LYS A 175 5.81 -9.30 -2.79
C LYS A 175 4.81 -10.38 -2.36
N ALA A 176 4.76 -10.75 -1.08
CA ALA A 176 3.77 -11.69 -0.57
C ALA A 176 2.35 -11.10 -0.63
N GLY A 177 2.16 -9.86 -0.21
CA GLY A 177 0.88 -9.15 -0.32
C GLY A 177 0.44 -8.98 -1.77
N GLN A 178 1.33 -8.50 -2.65
CA GLN A 178 1.05 -8.36 -4.08
C GLN A 178 0.65 -9.71 -4.72
N TYR A 179 1.36 -10.79 -4.41
CA TYR A 179 1.01 -12.12 -4.90
C TYR A 179 -0.40 -12.51 -4.46
N ALA A 180 -0.73 -12.29 -3.19
CA ALA A 180 -2.05 -12.60 -2.65
C ALA A 180 -3.16 -11.80 -3.34
N GLU A 181 -2.97 -10.50 -3.54
CA GLU A 181 -3.94 -9.66 -4.26
C GLU A 181 -4.07 -10.10 -5.74
N ASN A 182 -2.97 -10.33 -6.44
CA ASN A 182 -2.99 -10.64 -7.88
C ASN A 182 -3.49 -12.07 -8.17
N VAL A 183 -3.08 -13.06 -7.38
CA VAL A 183 -3.33 -14.48 -7.67
C VAL A 183 -4.59 -15.01 -6.98
N TYR A 184 -4.85 -14.53 -5.77
CA TYR A 184 -5.98 -15.01 -4.96
C TYR A 184 -7.17 -14.05 -4.97
N TRP A 185 -6.96 -12.74 -4.89
CA TRP A 185 -8.05 -11.76 -5.01
C TRP A 185 -8.37 -11.40 -6.46
N LEU A 186 -7.52 -11.77 -7.42
CA LEU A 186 -7.67 -11.44 -8.84
C LEU A 186 -7.74 -9.93 -9.10
N LYS A 187 -7.03 -9.15 -8.28
CA LYS A 187 -6.94 -7.70 -8.35
C LYS A 187 -5.53 -7.33 -8.82
N ALA A 188 -5.42 -6.60 -9.93
CA ALA A 188 -4.13 -6.11 -10.42
C ALA A 188 -3.60 -5.02 -9.46
N SER A 189 -2.59 -5.38 -8.65
CA SER A 189 -1.97 -4.49 -7.66
C SER A 189 -0.48 -4.29 -7.95
N GLY A 190 0.01 -3.06 -7.74
CA GLY A 190 1.43 -2.73 -7.70
C GLY A 190 2.07 -3.16 -6.37
N LEU A 191 3.27 -2.66 -6.09
CA LEU A 191 4.01 -2.93 -4.85
C LEU A 191 4.05 -1.72 -3.90
N MET A 192 3.63 -0.55 -4.36
CA MET A 192 3.75 0.71 -3.62
C MET A 192 3.05 0.65 -2.27
N ASP A 193 1.80 0.19 -2.26
CA ASP A 193 0.95 0.12 -1.07
C ASP A 193 1.60 -0.72 0.03
N GLN A 194 2.01 -1.93 -0.32
CA GLN A 194 2.61 -2.88 0.59
C GLN A 194 3.96 -2.38 1.11
N LEU A 195 4.83 -1.84 0.23
CA LEU A 195 6.13 -1.32 0.65
C LEU A 195 5.99 -0.12 1.59
N ALA A 196 5.08 0.82 1.31
CA ALA A 196 4.85 1.97 2.16
C ALA A 196 4.32 1.56 3.54
N CYS A 197 3.39 0.59 3.61
CA CYS A 197 2.89 0.04 4.88
C CYS A 197 3.96 -0.77 5.63
N ALA A 198 4.85 -1.49 4.92
CA ALA A 198 5.88 -2.34 5.55
C ALA A 198 7.03 -1.53 6.13
N VAL A 199 7.54 -0.55 5.38
CA VAL A 199 8.73 0.24 5.77
C VAL A 199 8.40 1.27 6.85
N GLY A 200 7.24 1.90 6.72
CA GLY A 200 6.78 2.96 7.62
C GLY A 200 7.55 4.28 7.46
N GLY A 201 6.87 5.38 7.75
CA GLY A 201 7.38 6.73 7.51
C GLY A 201 7.39 7.11 6.03
N PRO A 202 7.86 8.32 5.67
CA PRO A 202 8.00 8.74 4.29
C PRO A 202 9.15 8.00 3.61
N ILE A 203 8.91 7.50 2.40
CA ILE A 203 9.89 6.76 1.60
C ILE A 203 9.83 7.18 0.14
N LEU A 204 10.98 7.23 -0.51
CA LEU A 204 11.13 7.28 -1.96
C LEU A 204 11.21 5.84 -2.47
N LEU A 205 10.37 5.51 -3.41
CA LEU A 205 10.30 4.21 -4.08
C LEU A 205 10.75 4.35 -5.52
N ASP A 206 11.58 3.42 -6.00
CA ASP A 206 12.00 3.31 -7.40
C ASP A 206 11.66 1.91 -7.91
N PHE A 207 10.75 1.84 -8.89
CA PHE A 207 10.25 0.61 -9.48
C PHE A 207 10.89 0.29 -10.85
N SER A 208 11.97 0.99 -11.22
CA SER A 208 12.66 0.77 -12.49
C SER A 208 13.22 -0.66 -12.63
N ASP A 209 13.62 -1.29 -11.51
CA ASP A 209 13.86 -2.72 -11.41
C ASP A 209 12.66 -3.40 -10.75
N ARG A 210 11.80 -4.04 -11.57
CA ARG A 210 10.56 -4.71 -11.11
C ARG A 210 10.82 -5.88 -10.18
N GLU A 211 11.94 -6.58 -10.40
CA GLU A 211 12.29 -7.73 -9.57
C GLU A 211 12.86 -7.29 -8.22
N ASN A 212 13.56 -6.15 -8.19
CA ASN A 212 14.21 -5.65 -6.99
C ASN A 212 13.96 -4.14 -6.82
N PRO A 213 12.71 -3.75 -6.50
CA PRO A 213 12.38 -2.35 -6.28
C PRO A 213 13.24 -1.80 -5.14
N LYS A 214 13.67 -0.54 -5.29
CA LYS A 214 14.48 0.14 -4.28
C LYS A 214 13.61 1.07 -3.46
N TYR A 215 13.97 1.23 -2.21
CA TYR A 215 13.36 2.24 -1.35
C TYR A 215 14.42 2.94 -0.50
N GLU A 216 14.19 4.22 -0.25
CA GLU A 216 15.03 5.05 0.63
C GLU A 216 14.11 5.80 1.58
N LYS A 217 14.52 5.91 2.86
CA LYS A 217 13.79 6.73 3.83
C LYS A 217 14.02 8.20 3.52
N VAL A 218 12.94 8.95 3.51
CA VAL A 218 12.93 10.40 3.26
C VAL A 218 12.62 11.10 4.58
N ASN A 219 13.46 12.03 4.99
CA ASN A 219 13.21 12.80 6.20
C ASN A 219 12.27 13.97 5.91
N PHE A 220 10.96 13.67 5.82
CA PHE A 220 9.93 14.61 5.46
C PHE A 220 8.76 14.55 6.45
N SER A 221 8.27 15.69 6.87
CA SER A 221 7.03 15.86 7.60
C SER A 221 6.31 17.14 7.16
N PHE A 222 5.04 17.07 6.86
CA PHE A 222 4.24 18.26 6.58
C PHE A 222 4.24 19.23 7.76
N HIS A 223 4.33 18.71 8.99
CA HIS A 223 4.39 19.52 10.21
C HIS A 223 5.62 20.43 10.26
N ASP A 224 6.75 20.03 9.67
CA ASP A 224 7.96 20.87 9.62
C ASP A 224 7.76 22.14 8.78
N TYR A 225 6.69 22.20 8.00
CA TYR A 225 6.32 23.31 7.13
C TYR A 225 4.99 23.97 7.54
N ASP A 226 4.52 23.74 8.78
CA ASP A 226 3.22 24.23 9.29
C ASP A 226 2.02 23.79 8.43
N HIS A 227 2.11 22.58 7.85
CA HIS A 227 1.05 21.99 7.03
C HIS A 227 0.59 20.65 7.59
N HIS A 228 -0.64 20.27 7.21
CA HIS A 228 -1.21 18.98 7.51
C HIS A 228 -1.67 18.30 6.23
N LEU A 229 -1.50 16.97 6.15
CA LEU A 229 -2.15 16.16 5.13
C LEU A 229 -3.57 15.87 5.60
N VAL A 230 -4.56 16.24 4.80
CA VAL A 230 -5.98 15.98 5.08
C VAL A 230 -6.52 14.98 4.06
N ILE A 231 -7.05 13.87 4.55
CA ILE A 231 -7.71 12.84 3.73
C ILE A 231 -9.21 12.95 3.94
N VAL A 232 -9.94 13.29 2.87
CA VAL A 232 -11.40 13.42 2.90
C VAL A 232 -12.05 12.14 2.38
N ASN A 233 -12.75 11.42 3.26
CA ASN A 233 -13.55 10.26 2.85
C ASN A 233 -14.87 10.75 2.23
N THR A 234 -15.01 10.56 0.91
CA THR A 234 -16.23 10.93 0.17
C THR A 234 -17.37 9.91 0.32
N GLY A 235 -17.14 8.81 1.04
CA GLY A 235 -18.10 7.73 1.23
C GLY A 235 -18.30 6.84 0.00
N LYS A 236 -17.51 7.01 -1.07
CA LYS A 236 -17.53 6.16 -2.27
C LYS A 236 -16.24 5.40 -2.40
N GLY A 237 -16.33 4.09 -2.67
CA GLY A 237 -15.18 3.21 -2.89
C GLY A 237 -14.81 3.08 -4.37
N HIS A 238 -13.69 2.39 -4.62
CA HIS A 238 -13.18 2.14 -5.98
C HIS A 238 -13.79 0.90 -6.67
N ALA A 239 -14.64 0.15 -6.01
CA ALA A 239 -15.12 -1.14 -6.52
C ALA A 239 -15.78 -1.03 -7.90
N ASP A 240 -16.47 0.08 -8.15
CA ASP A 240 -17.18 0.34 -9.41
C ASP A 240 -16.28 0.97 -10.50
N LEU A 241 -15.00 1.20 -10.22
CA LEU A 241 -14.04 1.90 -11.08
C LEU A 241 -12.82 1.04 -11.46
N SER A 242 -12.93 -0.27 -11.32
CA SER A 242 -11.84 -1.21 -11.59
C SER A 242 -11.40 -1.17 -13.07
N GLU A 243 -12.32 -0.90 -13.98
CA GLU A 243 -12.04 -0.76 -15.41
C GLU A 243 -11.17 0.48 -15.66
N GLU A 244 -11.58 1.64 -15.15
CA GLU A 244 -10.86 2.91 -15.30
C GLU A 244 -9.47 2.85 -14.67
N TYR A 245 -9.34 2.18 -13.53
CA TYR A 245 -8.05 1.94 -12.87
C TYR A 245 -7.12 1.09 -13.73
N SER A 246 -7.63 0.03 -14.36
CA SER A 246 -6.84 -0.87 -15.20
C SER A 246 -6.45 -0.24 -16.54
N GLU A 247 -7.24 0.70 -17.05
CA GLU A 247 -6.93 1.44 -18.29
C GLU A 247 -5.64 2.28 -18.16
N ILE A 248 -5.33 2.81 -16.98
CA ILE A 248 -4.14 3.66 -16.79
C ILE A 248 -2.83 2.92 -17.13
N PRO A 249 -2.50 1.80 -16.46
CA PRO A 249 -1.28 1.09 -16.78
C PRO A 249 -1.30 0.46 -18.19
N MET A 250 -2.46 0.10 -18.71
CA MET A 250 -2.59 -0.46 -20.06
C MET A 250 -2.26 0.57 -21.13
N GLU A 251 -2.78 1.76 -21.04
CA GLU A 251 -2.52 2.85 -22.00
C GLU A 251 -1.07 3.33 -21.93
N MET A 252 -0.48 3.42 -20.74
CA MET A 252 0.95 3.71 -20.59
C MET A 252 1.82 2.63 -21.27
N LYS A 253 1.44 1.35 -21.17
CA LYS A 253 2.13 0.25 -21.87
C LYS A 253 1.94 0.30 -23.38
N GLU A 254 0.80 0.75 -23.87
CA GLU A 254 0.56 0.98 -25.29
C GLU A 254 1.56 2.02 -25.84
N ALA A 255 1.72 3.15 -25.15
CA ALA A 255 2.70 4.16 -25.51
C ALA A 255 4.15 3.65 -25.45
N ALA A 256 4.48 2.82 -24.43
CA ALA A 256 5.80 2.20 -24.33
C ALA A 256 6.08 1.26 -25.52
N LYS A 257 5.11 0.42 -25.89
CA LYS A 257 5.22 -0.51 -27.04
C LYS A 257 5.43 0.22 -28.37
N ALA A 258 4.73 1.33 -28.59
CA ALA A 258 4.93 2.16 -29.79
C ALA A 258 6.37 2.70 -29.86
N ALA A 259 7.00 2.96 -28.72
CA ALA A 259 8.41 3.37 -28.62
C ALA A 259 9.41 2.20 -28.58
N GLY A 260 8.94 0.95 -28.75
CA GLY A 260 9.79 -0.26 -28.79
C GLY A 260 10.23 -0.78 -27.41
N ALA A 261 9.48 -0.47 -26.33
CA ALA A 261 9.74 -0.92 -24.96
C ALA A 261 8.53 -1.66 -24.36
N GLU A 262 8.73 -2.37 -23.27
CA GLU A 262 7.63 -3.02 -22.53
C GLU A 262 6.99 -2.01 -21.55
N LEU A 263 7.81 -1.22 -20.88
CA LEU A 263 7.41 -0.21 -19.91
C LEU A 263 7.99 1.16 -20.26
N LEU A 264 7.37 2.23 -19.77
CA LEU A 264 7.84 3.59 -20.01
C LEU A 264 9.21 3.88 -19.37
N CYS A 265 9.57 3.24 -18.26
CA CYS A 265 10.92 3.37 -17.68
C CYS A 265 12.06 2.87 -18.57
N GLU A 266 11.76 2.04 -19.56
CA GLU A 266 12.73 1.47 -20.51
C GLU A 266 12.93 2.33 -21.77
N THR A 267 12.22 3.44 -21.88
CA THR A 267 12.26 4.34 -23.04
C THR A 267 12.39 5.79 -22.62
N THR A 268 12.19 6.74 -23.54
CA THR A 268 12.21 8.17 -23.26
C THR A 268 10.99 8.85 -23.86
N LEU A 269 10.64 10.02 -23.32
CA LEU A 269 9.52 10.83 -23.84
C LEU A 269 9.70 11.14 -25.33
N ASP A 270 10.92 11.51 -25.76
CA ASP A 270 11.22 11.82 -27.16
C ASP A 270 10.94 10.65 -28.10
N LYS A 271 11.26 9.41 -27.67
CA LYS A 271 10.95 8.20 -28.45
C LYS A 271 9.46 7.92 -28.53
N VAL A 272 8.71 8.15 -27.45
CA VAL A 272 7.24 8.04 -27.46
C VAL A 272 6.65 9.05 -28.42
N LEU A 273 7.04 10.33 -28.34
CA LEU A 273 6.55 11.40 -29.21
C LEU A 273 6.94 11.19 -30.67
N ALA A 274 8.14 10.66 -30.94
CA ALA A 274 8.57 10.33 -32.31
C ALA A 274 7.79 9.19 -32.95
N ASN A 275 7.04 8.41 -32.17
CA ASN A 275 6.23 7.29 -32.65
C ASN A 275 4.73 7.46 -32.31
N MET A 276 4.29 8.68 -32.02
CA MET A 276 2.90 8.94 -31.63
C MET A 276 1.87 8.59 -32.73
N ASP A 277 2.29 8.59 -33.97
CA ASP A 277 1.49 8.16 -35.12
C ASP A 277 1.14 6.66 -35.12
N LYS A 278 1.80 5.88 -34.27
CA LYS A 278 1.52 4.45 -34.04
C LYS A 278 0.61 4.17 -32.86
N ILE A 279 0.16 5.22 -32.17
CA ILE A 279 -0.68 5.14 -30.99
C ILE A 279 -2.08 5.63 -31.39
N ASP A 280 -3.05 4.72 -31.39
CA ASP A 280 -4.43 5.04 -31.78
C ASP A 280 -5.21 5.81 -30.69
N ASN A 281 -4.70 5.81 -29.46
CA ASN A 281 -5.34 6.43 -28.30
C ASN A 281 -4.56 7.66 -27.81
N ASP A 282 -5.07 8.86 -28.09
CA ASP A 282 -4.46 10.12 -27.66
C ASP A 282 -4.25 10.20 -26.14
N ARG A 283 -5.12 9.58 -25.35
CA ARG A 283 -5.00 9.52 -23.89
C ARG A 283 -3.76 8.73 -23.46
N ALA A 284 -3.37 7.68 -24.20
CA ALA A 284 -2.13 6.95 -23.94
C ALA A 284 -0.88 7.85 -24.09
N ILE A 285 -0.89 8.75 -25.06
CA ILE A 285 0.18 9.75 -25.24
C ILE A 285 0.21 10.71 -24.05
N LEU A 286 -0.94 11.25 -23.64
CA LEU A 286 -1.03 12.17 -22.51
C LEU A 286 -0.57 11.50 -21.20
N ARG A 287 -0.97 10.25 -20.96
CA ARG A 287 -0.54 9.44 -19.80
C ARG A 287 0.96 9.14 -19.81
N ALA A 288 1.55 8.91 -20.99
CA ALA A 288 3.00 8.78 -21.10
C ALA A 288 3.72 10.09 -20.78
N ILE A 289 3.23 11.24 -21.28
CA ILE A 289 3.77 12.56 -20.93
C ILE A 289 3.68 12.79 -19.40
N HIS A 290 2.54 12.43 -18.79
CA HIS A 290 2.40 12.49 -17.34
C HIS A 290 3.48 11.66 -16.65
N PHE A 291 3.68 10.40 -17.05
CA PHE A 291 4.68 9.50 -16.46
C PHE A 291 6.07 10.12 -16.41
N PHE A 292 6.59 10.62 -17.52
CA PHE A 292 7.94 11.19 -17.57
C PHE A 292 8.04 12.47 -16.73
N LYS A 293 7.07 13.38 -16.85
CA LYS A 293 7.06 14.61 -16.04
C LYS A 293 6.86 14.36 -14.56
N GLU A 294 6.10 13.34 -14.20
CA GLU A 294 5.87 12.97 -12.80
C GLU A 294 7.13 12.39 -12.16
N ASN A 295 7.87 11.55 -12.88
CA ASN A 295 9.16 11.06 -12.40
C ASN A 295 10.16 12.20 -12.15
N GLU A 296 10.24 13.19 -13.05
CA GLU A 296 11.06 14.39 -12.84
C GLU A 296 10.60 15.18 -11.60
N ARG A 297 9.27 15.29 -11.38
CA ARG A 297 8.73 15.96 -10.18
C ARG A 297 9.10 15.21 -8.90
N VAL A 298 9.03 13.89 -8.90
CA VAL A 298 9.42 13.06 -7.75
C VAL A 298 10.90 13.27 -7.41
N GLU A 299 11.80 13.27 -8.39
CA GLU A 299 13.23 13.54 -8.18
C GLU A 299 13.47 14.94 -7.59
N ARG A 300 12.81 15.95 -8.15
CA ARG A 300 12.88 17.33 -7.65
C ARG A 300 12.30 17.46 -6.25
N ALA A 301 11.21 16.74 -5.95
CA ALA A 301 10.60 16.74 -4.62
C ALA A 301 11.53 16.08 -3.58
N ALA A 302 12.15 14.95 -3.93
CA ALA A 302 13.13 14.29 -3.05
C ALA A 302 14.29 15.23 -2.72
N LYS A 303 14.85 15.90 -3.74
CA LYS A 303 15.92 16.91 -3.56
C LYS A 303 15.46 18.09 -2.71
N ALA A 304 14.28 18.66 -2.96
CA ALA A 304 13.74 19.77 -2.18
C ALA A 304 13.54 19.40 -0.71
N VAL A 305 13.15 18.15 -0.42
CA VAL A 305 13.08 17.63 0.95
C VAL A 305 14.44 17.58 1.61
N GLU A 306 15.49 17.09 0.93
CA GLU A 306 16.85 17.08 1.45
C GLU A 306 17.37 18.49 1.75
N GLU A 307 17.02 19.45 0.89
CA GLU A 307 17.38 20.88 1.02
C GLU A 307 16.47 21.63 2.03
N LYS A 308 15.44 20.97 2.58
CA LYS A 308 14.39 21.55 3.46
C LYS A 308 13.64 22.72 2.81
N ASP A 309 13.48 22.68 1.49
CA ASP A 309 12.72 23.65 0.70
C ASP A 309 11.24 23.23 0.60
N GLY A 310 10.46 23.52 1.65
CA GLY A 310 9.04 23.19 1.72
C GLY A 310 8.20 23.93 0.68
N GLU A 311 8.57 25.14 0.29
CA GLU A 311 7.85 25.90 -0.74
C GLU A 311 7.92 25.18 -2.08
N THR A 312 9.09 24.70 -2.46
CA THR A 312 9.26 23.89 -3.67
C THR A 312 8.50 22.57 -3.57
N VAL A 313 8.50 21.88 -2.42
CA VAL A 313 7.71 20.65 -2.23
C VAL A 313 6.22 20.91 -2.48
N LEU A 314 5.63 21.93 -1.85
CA LEU A 314 4.21 22.26 -2.00
C LEU A 314 3.86 22.66 -3.44
N LYS A 315 4.76 23.39 -4.12
CA LYS A 315 4.60 23.73 -5.52
C LYS A 315 4.58 22.49 -6.41
N LEU A 316 5.49 21.53 -6.17
CA LEU A 316 5.56 20.29 -6.93
C LEU A 316 4.33 19.39 -6.72
N LEU A 317 3.78 19.35 -5.49
CA LEU A 317 2.51 18.69 -5.21
C LEU A 317 1.36 19.31 -6.03
N SER A 318 1.30 20.64 -6.09
CA SER A 318 0.30 21.36 -6.90
C SER A 318 0.46 21.07 -8.40
N GLU A 319 1.71 21.01 -8.90
CA GLU A 319 2.02 20.64 -10.28
C GLU A 319 1.63 19.19 -10.59
N SER A 320 1.81 18.26 -9.65
CA SER A 320 1.39 16.86 -9.77
C SER A 320 -0.13 16.76 -9.87
N GLY A 321 -0.87 17.44 -8.99
CA GLY A 321 -2.34 17.50 -9.06
C GLY A 321 -2.84 18.05 -10.39
N LYS A 322 -2.21 19.10 -10.91
CA LYS A 322 -2.54 19.65 -12.25
C LYS A 322 -2.26 18.62 -13.34
N SER A 323 -1.15 17.92 -13.28
CA SER A 323 -0.78 16.88 -14.24
C SER A 323 -1.75 15.68 -14.19
N SER A 324 -2.23 15.32 -12.99
CA SER A 324 -3.28 14.30 -12.82
C SER A 324 -4.59 14.71 -13.51
N TRP A 325 -4.94 15.98 -13.44
CA TRP A 325 -6.13 16.50 -14.11
C TRP A 325 -5.99 16.58 -15.62
N GLU A 326 -4.90 17.17 -16.11
CA GLU A 326 -4.72 17.51 -17.52
C GLU A 326 -4.22 16.35 -18.39
N LEU A 327 -3.28 15.55 -17.85
CA LEU A 327 -2.54 14.54 -18.61
C LEU A 327 -2.96 13.11 -18.23
N LEU A 328 -2.95 12.77 -16.95
CA LEU A 328 -3.34 11.44 -16.50
C LEU A 328 -4.83 11.21 -16.65
N GLN A 329 -5.64 12.23 -16.44
CA GLN A 329 -7.09 12.24 -16.56
C GLN A 329 -7.77 11.19 -15.69
N ASN A 330 -7.37 11.15 -14.41
CA ASN A 330 -7.92 10.23 -13.41
C ASN A 330 -8.77 10.89 -12.33
N CYS A 331 -9.06 12.20 -12.46
CA CYS A 331 -9.82 12.95 -11.46
C CYS A 331 -11.34 12.76 -11.58
N TYR A 332 -11.81 12.22 -12.71
CA TYR A 332 -13.22 11.83 -12.91
C TYR A 332 -13.31 10.70 -13.96
N PRO A 333 -14.26 9.77 -13.83
CA PRO A 333 -14.44 8.72 -14.81
C PRO A 333 -15.11 9.26 -16.07
N ILE A 334 -14.61 8.89 -17.23
CA ILE A 334 -15.15 9.33 -18.52
C ILE A 334 -16.55 8.76 -18.76
N LYS A 335 -16.80 7.55 -18.26
CA LYS A 335 -18.06 6.81 -18.46
C LYS A 335 -19.12 7.07 -17.39
N ALA A 336 -18.78 7.72 -16.29
CA ALA A 336 -19.70 8.03 -15.21
C ALA A 336 -19.52 9.49 -14.76
N TYR A 337 -20.61 10.24 -14.64
CA TYR A 337 -20.61 11.63 -14.15
C TYR A 337 -20.30 11.74 -12.64
N THR A 338 -19.36 10.96 -12.14
CA THR A 338 -18.99 10.92 -10.72
C THR A 338 -17.59 11.43 -10.55
N CYS A 339 -17.42 12.52 -9.83
CA CYS A 339 -16.11 13.11 -9.54
C CYS A 339 -15.28 12.17 -8.65
N LEU A 340 -14.02 11.90 -9.06
CA LEU A 340 -13.03 11.12 -8.31
C LEU A 340 -12.06 12.06 -7.57
N LEU A 341 -12.57 13.06 -6.88
CA LEU A 341 -11.75 14.04 -6.13
C LEU A 341 -10.73 13.41 -5.19
N TYR A 342 -11.00 12.22 -4.70
CA TYR A 342 -10.12 11.51 -3.78
C TYR A 342 -8.84 10.95 -4.42
N THR A 343 -8.72 10.95 -5.75
CA THR A 343 -7.50 10.48 -6.45
C THR A 343 -6.60 11.60 -6.92
N SER A 344 -7.05 12.84 -6.76
CA SER A 344 -6.27 14.02 -7.14
C SER A 344 -5.82 14.77 -5.90
N PRO A 345 -4.53 15.06 -5.74
CA PRO A 345 -4.06 16.03 -4.77
C PRO A 345 -4.40 17.45 -5.25
N SER A 346 -5.67 17.70 -5.60
CA SER A 346 -6.07 19.02 -6.09
C SER A 346 -5.93 20.05 -4.98
N PRO A 347 -5.14 21.11 -5.17
CA PRO A 347 -4.99 22.17 -4.19
C PRO A 347 -6.10 23.23 -4.27
N ARG A 348 -7.22 22.94 -4.88
CA ARG A 348 -8.18 23.96 -5.26
C ARG A 348 -9.37 24.17 -4.36
N ASP A 349 -9.51 23.36 -3.35
CA ASP A 349 -10.72 23.48 -2.53
C ASP A 349 -10.37 23.82 -1.10
#